data_3b286ed4efb2927b483bcfa62c6598e6
#
_entry.id   3b286ed4efb2927b483bcfa62c6598e6
#
_cell.length_a   1.000
_cell.length_b   1.000
_cell.length_c   1.000
_cell.angle_alpha   90.00
_cell.angle_beta   90.00
_cell.angle_gamma   90.00
#
_symmetry.space_group_name_H-M   'P 1'
#
loop_
_entity.id
_entity.type
_entity.pdbx_description
1 polymer ?
#
loop_
_entity_poly.entity_id
_entity_poly.type
_entity_poly.pdbx_seq_one_letter_code
_entity_poly.pdbx_strand_id
1 'polypeptide(L)' 'MNIGAEQALLGAILSNNQAFEKIEDFLDADFFSSKINKLIFESIKKLITNDQI' A
#
# COMPACT_ATOMS: atom_id res chain seq x y z
N MET A 1 9.63 7.12 -6.73
CA MET A 1 9.69 5.67 -6.94
C MET A 1 9.10 5.34 -8.30
N ASN A 2 9.54 4.25 -8.90
CA ASN A 2 9.07 3.78 -10.19
C ASN A 2 7.65 3.21 -10.08
N ILE A 3 6.78 3.52 -11.03
CA ILE A 3 5.37 3.08 -10.99
C ILE A 3 5.25 1.55 -10.94
N GLY A 4 6.07 0.83 -11.70
CA GLY A 4 6.06 -0.64 -11.67
C GLY A 4 6.44 -1.19 -10.30
N ALA A 5 7.44 -0.58 -9.66
CA ALA A 5 7.85 -0.97 -8.31
C ALA A 5 6.73 -0.65 -7.30
N GLU A 6 6.05 0.47 -7.49
CA GLU A 6 4.91 0.85 -6.64
C GLU A 6 3.79 -0.18 -6.73
N GLN A 7 3.47 -0.62 -7.95
CA GLN A 7 2.44 -1.64 -8.17
C GLN A 7 2.83 -2.98 -7.57
N ALA A 8 4.11 -3.35 -7.68
CA ALA A 8 4.60 -4.58 -7.08
C ALA A 8 4.47 -4.54 -5.55
N LEU A 9 4.78 -3.40 -4.95
CA LEU A 9 4.63 -3.20 -3.52
C LEU A 9 3.17 -3.32 -3.08
N LEU A 10 2.27 -2.68 -3.81
CA LEU A 10 0.84 -2.77 -3.52
C LEU A 10 0.33 -4.21 -3.64
N GLY A 11 0.78 -4.93 -4.66
CA GLY A 11 0.44 -6.34 -4.83
C GLY A 11 0.94 -7.20 -3.67
N ALA A 12 2.14 -6.92 -3.17
CA ALA A 12 2.70 -7.62 -2.04
C ALA A 12 1.85 -7.39 -0.76
N ILE A 13 1.42 -6.15 -0.54
CA ILE A 13 0.56 -5.81 0.60
C ILE A 13 -0.77 -6.55 0.51
N LEU A 14 -1.37 -6.59 -0.66
CA LEU A 14 -2.64 -7.29 -0.88
C LEU A 14 -2.51 -8.80 -0.69
N SER A 15 -1.37 -9.37 -1.10
CA SER A 15 -1.12 -10.80 -0.98
C SER A 15 -0.83 -11.22 0.46
N ASN A 16 -0.31 -10.31 1.27
CA ASN A 16 0.04 -10.60 2.66
C ASN A 16 -0.11 -9.33 3.50
N ASN A 17 -1.25 -9.20 4.15
CA ASN A 17 -1.55 -8.01 4.96
C ASN A 17 -0.59 -7.85 6.14
N GLN A 18 0.03 -8.92 6.60
CA GLN A 18 1.03 -8.83 7.66
C GLN A 18 2.27 -8.06 7.21
N ALA A 19 2.56 -8.06 5.90
CA ALA A 19 3.66 -7.26 5.36
C ALA A 19 3.38 -5.77 5.57
N PHE A 20 2.12 -5.36 5.46
CA PHE A 20 1.74 -3.96 5.70
C PHE A 20 2.07 -3.55 7.14
N GLU A 21 1.77 -4.41 8.12
CA GLU A 21 2.05 -4.11 9.52
C GLU A 21 3.53 -3.86 9.77
N LYS A 22 4.40 -4.51 9.02
CA LYS A 22 5.85 -4.37 9.19
C LYS A 22 6.37 -3.06 8.59
N ILE A 23 5.71 -2.53 7.58
CA ILE A 23 6.21 -1.36 6.84
C ILE A 23 5.37 -0.11 7.04
N GLU A 24 4.22 -0.20 7.72
CA GLU A 24 3.31 0.94 7.82
C GLU A 24 3.93 2.17 8.46
N ASP A 25 4.90 1.99 9.36
CA ASP A 25 5.59 3.10 10.02
C ASP A 25 6.54 3.84 9.06
N PHE A 26 6.90 3.21 7.95
CA PHE A 26 7.86 3.75 6.99
C PHE A 26 7.23 4.19 5.69
N LEU A 27 5.97 3.82 5.46
CA LEU A 27 5.32 4.01 4.18
C LEU A 27 4.06 4.84 4.34
N ASP A 28 3.94 5.92 3.57
CA ASP A 28 2.71 6.70 3.52
C ASP A 28 2.33 6.97 2.06
N ALA A 29 1.18 7.62 1.86
CA ALA A 29 0.66 7.87 0.52
C ALA A 29 1.61 8.70 -0.35
N ASP A 30 2.40 9.59 0.26
CA ASP A 30 3.30 10.47 -0.48
C ASP A 30 4.49 9.71 -1.07
N PHE A 31 4.71 8.48 -0.65
CA PHE A 31 5.73 7.63 -1.22
C PHE A 31 5.44 7.27 -2.69
N PHE A 32 4.17 7.30 -3.06
CA PHE A 32 3.74 6.93 -4.41
C PHE A 32 3.73 8.13 -5.33
N SER A 33 4.41 8.02 -6.45
CA SER A 33 4.45 9.08 -7.46
C SER A 33 3.20 9.07 -8.35
N SER A 34 2.60 7.90 -8.53
CA SER A 34 1.37 7.75 -9.30
C SER A 34 0.16 8.10 -8.45
N LYS A 35 -0.69 8.99 -8.95
CA LYS A 35 -1.91 9.39 -8.27
C LYS A 35 -2.85 8.19 -8.06
N ILE A 36 -2.92 7.31 -9.06
CA ILE A 36 -3.73 6.10 -8.98
C ILE A 36 -3.18 5.17 -7.89
N ASN A 37 -1.86 4.96 -7.87
CA ASN A 37 -1.24 4.10 -6.86
C ASN A 37 -1.43 4.67 -5.46
N LYS A 38 -1.36 6.00 -5.32
CA LYS A 38 -1.62 6.67 -4.06
C LYS A 38 -3.04 6.38 -3.55
N LEU A 39 -4.02 6.47 -4.42
CA LEU A 39 -5.41 6.17 -4.08
C LEU A 39 -5.60 4.70 -3.73
N ILE A 40 -4.94 3.81 -4.47
CA ILE A 40 -4.99 2.38 -4.18
C ILE A 40 -4.40 2.10 -2.80
N PHE A 41 -3.25 2.70 -2.49
CA PHE A 41 -2.61 2.51 -1.19
C PHE A 41 -3.53 2.98 -0.05
N GLU A 42 -4.12 4.15 -0.18
CA GLU A 42 -5.01 4.69 0.85
C GLU A 42 -6.23 3.79 1.06
N SER A 43 -6.78 3.22 -0.03
CA SER A 43 -7.90 2.30 0.05
C SER A 43 -7.52 1.00 0.77
N ILE A 44 -6.37 0.43 0.41
CA ILE A 44 -5.86 -0.79 1.04
C ILE A 44 -5.62 -0.56 2.53
N LYS A 45 -4.97 0.55 2.88
CA LYS A 45 -4.68 0.90 4.27
C LYS A 45 -5.97 0.96 5.09
N LYS A 46 -6.99 1.58 4.52
CA LYS A 46 -8.28 1.73 5.17
C LYS A 46 -8.94 0.37 5.41
N LEU A 47 -8.90 -0.50 4.40
CA LEU A 47 -9.49 -1.84 4.51
C LEU A 47 -8.75 -2.71 5.53
N ILE A 48 -7.43 -2.67 5.54
CA ILE A 48 -6.62 -3.44 6.49
C ILE A 48 -6.86 -2.92 7.90
N THR A 49 -6.88 -1.60 8.09
CA THR A 49 -7.10 -0.99 9.40
C THR A 49 -8.46 -1.35 9.97
N ASN A 50 -9.45 -1.56 9.11
CA ASN A 50 -10.81 -1.91 9.52
C ASN A 50 -11.07 -3.42 9.49
N ASP A 51 -10.03 -4.23 9.37
CA ASP A 51 -10.12 -5.70 9.33
C ASP A 51 -11.06 -6.22 8.24
N GLN A 52 -11.08 -5.56 7.07
CA GLN A 52 -11.95 -5.95 5.98
C GLN A 52 -11.26 -6.78 4.90
N ILE A 53 -9.95 -6.86 4.96
CA ILE A 53 -9.17 -7.74 4.09
C ILE A 53 -8.01 -8.34 4.86
#